data_3935f47bfa8a3f84601b2d84788c85ca
#
_entry.id   3935f47bfa8a3f84601b2d84788c85ca
#
_cell.length_a   1.000
_cell.length_b   1.000
_cell.length_c   1.000
_cell.angle_alpha   90.00
_cell.angle_beta   90.00
_cell.angle_gamma   90.00
#
_symmetry.space_group_name_H-M   'P 1'
#
loop_
_entity.id
_entity.type
_entity.pdbx_description
1 polymer ?
#
loop_
_entity_poly.entity_id
_entity_poly.type
_entity_poly.pdbx_seq_one_letter_code
_entity_poly.pdbx_strand_id
1 'polypeptide(L)'
;MHHGSREMRILAPVINSGYLGVNLCNNNHSSIHTIHRLVAVAFIPNPDGKTDVDHISRDRTDNQVSNLRWATRSENCRNMGVHKDNVLGFKGVSIMPGRNKKYKAQIYHNGRNIHLGYFHTPEEAHAVYIAKARELHGDYFCEGSNGSRDPEGQGETFSS
;
A
#
# COMPACT_ATOMS: atom_id res chain seq x y z
N MET A 1 21.10 39.89 -26.26
CA MET A 1 20.31 39.15 -25.24
C MET A 1 20.47 37.67 -25.50
N HIS A 2 21.32 36.98 -24.71
CA HIS A 2 21.51 35.55 -24.85
C HIS A 2 20.33 34.84 -24.25
N HIS A 3 19.47 34.29 -25.09
CA HIS A 3 18.52 33.26 -24.68
C HIS A 3 19.29 31.97 -24.54
N GLY A 4 19.80 31.71 -23.35
CA GLY A 4 20.36 30.40 -23.02
C GLY A 4 19.26 29.36 -23.17
N SER A 5 19.40 28.46 -24.15
CA SER A 5 18.58 27.26 -24.27
C SER A 5 18.73 26.46 -22.97
N ARG A 6 17.68 26.40 -22.17
CA ARG A 6 17.66 25.51 -21.01
C ARG A 6 17.58 24.08 -21.53
N GLU A 7 18.71 23.39 -21.49
CA GLU A 7 18.72 21.96 -21.75
C GLU A 7 17.81 21.25 -20.74
N MET A 8 16.93 20.41 -21.26
CA MET A 8 16.10 19.54 -20.39
C MET A 8 17.01 18.53 -19.69
N ARG A 9 17.02 18.54 -18.37
CA ARG A 9 17.78 17.61 -17.56
C ARG A 9 16.84 16.58 -16.94
N ILE A 10 17.20 15.30 -17.09
CA ILE A 10 16.54 14.21 -16.37
C ILE A 10 17.01 14.27 -14.91
N LEU A 11 16.07 14.36 -13.98
CA LEU A 11 16.37 14.36 -12.55
C LEU A 11 16.61 12.92 -12.08
N ALA A 12 17.68 12.71 -11.31
CA ALA A 12 17.92 11.44 -10.67
C ALA A 12 16.89 11.22 -9.54
N PRO A 13 16.24 10.03 -9.48
CA PRO A 13 15.34 9.72 -8.40
C PRO A 13 16.11 9.50 -7.08
N VAL A 14 15.48 9.86 -5.96
CA VAL A 14 15.97 9.58 -4.61
C VAL A 14 14.97 8.72 -3.87
N ILE A 15 15.44 7.85 -2.98
CA ILE A 15 14.56 7.05 -2.12
C ILE A 15 14.23 7.87 -0.86
N ASN A 16 12.94 8.07 -0.62
CA ASN A 16 12.45 8.73 0.59
C ASN A 16 11.35 7.89 1.23
N SER A 17 11.61 7.36 2.43
CA SER A 17 10.65 6.54 3.19
C SER A 17 10.08 5.34 2.39
N GLY A 18 10.94 4.71 1.56
CA GLY A 18 10.55 3.57 0.72
C GLY A 18 9.78 3.93 -0.55
N TYR A 19 9.73 5.22 -0.92
CA TYR A 19 9.17 5.70 -2.18
C TYR A 19 10.23 6.39 -3.03
N LEU A 20 10.10 6.29 -4.34
CA LEU A 20 10.90 7.10 -5.26
C LEU A 20 10.40 8.54 -5.26
N GLY A 21 11.33 9.48 -5.14
CA GLY A 21 11.07 10.92 -5.17
C GLY A 21 12.05 11.65 -6.05
N VAL A 22 11.75 12.89 -6.38
CA VAL A 22 12.64 13.83 -7.04
C VAL A 22 12.76 15.10 -6.23
N ASN A 23 13.94 15.68 -6.23
CA ASN A 23 14.16 16.97 -5.60
C ASN A 23 13.83 18.10 -6.59
N LEU A 24 12.81 18.87 -6.26
CA LEU A 24 12.40 20.04 -7.04
C LEU A 24 12.82 21.32 -6.31
N CYS A 25 13.38 22.26 -7.05
CA CYS A 25 13.78 23.56 -6.53
C CYS A 25 12.92 24.65 -7.15
N ASN A 26 12.29 25.47 -6.31
CA ASN A 26 11.54 26.64 -6.71
C ASN A 26 11.92 27.84 -5.81
N ASN A 27 12.32 28.96 -6.41
CA ASN A 27 12.69 30.18 -5.69
C ASN A 27 13.64 29.95 -4.50
N ASN A 28 14.73 29.22 -4.73
CA ASN A 28 15.74 28.83 -3.72
C ASN A 28 15.24 27.90 -2.61
N HIS A 29 14.00 27.41 -2.69
CA HIS A 29 13.48 26.36 -1.82
C HIS A 29 13.51 25.02 -2.54
N SER A 30 14.16 24.04 -1.89
CA SER A 30 14.28 22.68 -2.41
C SER A 30 13.36 21.76 -1.60
N SER A 31 12.58 20.93 -2.27
CA SER A 31 11.70 19.95 -1.63
C SER A 31 11.64 18.64 -2.40
N ILE A 32 11.54 17.54 -1.65
CA ILE A 32 11.39 16.21 -2.24
C ILE A 32 9.90 15.95 -2.50
N HIS A 33 9.59 15.63 -3.74
CA HIS A 33 8.25 15.24 -4.18
C HIS A 33 8.27 13.78 -4.60
N THR A 34 7.35 12.99 -4.09
CA THR A 34 7.25 11.57 -4.46
C THR A 34 6.72 11.41 -5.88
N ILE A 35 7.34 10.52 -6.67
CA ILE A 35 7.04 10.36 -8.09
C ILE A 35 5.59 9.88 -8.29
N HIS A 36 5.13 8.89 -7.51
CA HIS A 36 3.75 8.39 -7.61
C HIS A 36 2.72 9.51 -7.45
N ARG A 37 2.96 10.48 -6.56
CA ARG A 37 2.04 11.59 -6.35
C ARG A 37 2.08 12.58 -7.51
N LEU A 38 3.25 12.85 -8.06
CA LEU A 38 3.39 13.70 -9.26
C LEU A 38 2.67 13.07 -10.46
N VAL A 39 2.86 11.76 -10.66
CA VAL A 39 2.19 11.02 -11.74
C VAL A 39 0.67 11.01 -11.54
N ALA A 40 0.19 10.74 -10.32
CA ALA A 40 -1.24 10.72 -10.05
C ALA A 40 -1.89 12.09 -10.31
N VAL A 41 -1.26 13.18 -9.85
CA VAL A 41 -1.77 14.55 -10.07
C VAL A 41 -1.80 14.90 -11.57
N ALA A 42 -0.80 14.45 -12.33
CA ALA A 42 -0.69 14.80 -13.75
C ALA A 42 -1.59 13.98 -14.68
N PHE A 43 -1.86 12.71 -14.34
CA PHE A 43 -2.43 11.75 -15.30
C PHE A 43 -3.68 11.01 -14.81
N ILE A 44 -4.02 11.06 -13.53
CA ILE A 44 -5.16 10.30 -12.99
C ILE A 44 -6.24 11.27 -12.50
N PRO A 45 -7.44 11.27 -13.11
CA PRO A 45 -8.55 12.08 -12.63
C PRO A 45 -8.92 11.78 -11.18
N ASN A 46 -9.24 12.82 -10.40
CA ASN A 46 -9.62 12.69 -8.99
C ASN A 46 -10.93 13.45 -8.70
N PRO A 47 -12.06 13.00 -9.26
CA PRO A 47 -13.33 13.69 -9.09
C PRO A 47 -13.82 13.72 -7.65
N ASP A 48 -13.46 12.71 -6.86
CA ASP A 48 -13.89 12.57 -5.46
C ASP A 48 -12.97 13.33 -4.48
N GLY A 49 -11.91 13.98 -4.94
CA GLY A 49 -10.96 14.71 -4.10
C GLY A 49 -10.22 13.83 -3.07
N LYS A 50 -9.94 12.57 -3.41
CA LYS A 50 -9.22 11.65 -2.52
C LYS A 50 -7.79 12.13 -2.26
N THR A 51 -7.29 11.92 -1.06
CA THR A 51 -6.04 12.52 -0.59
C THR A 51 -4.80 11.64 -0.74
N ASP A 52 -4.97 10.33 -0.71
CA ASP A 52 -3.87 9.37 -0.79
C ASP A 52 -3.74 8.84 -2.23
N VAL A 53 -2.53 8.43 -2.59
CA VAL A 53 -2.26 7.64 -3.80
C VAL A 53 -1.84 6.25 -3.36
N ASP A 54 -2.52 5.23 -3.87
CA ASP A 54 -2.29 3.83 -3.60
C ASP A 54 -1.62 3.13 -4.78
N HIS A 55 -0.64 2.27 -4.50
CA HIS A 55 -0.04 1.37 -5.47
C HIS A 55 -0.84 0.07 -5.50
N ILE A 56 -1.54 -0.21 -6.60
CA ILE A 56 -2.44 -1.36 -6.74
C ILE A 56 -1.70 -2.68 -6.47
N SER A 57 -0.49 -2.82 -7.03
CA SER A 57 0.38 -3.98 -6.82
C SER A 57 1.07 -4.03 -5.45
N ARG A 58 1.06 -2.91 -4.69
CA ARG A 58 1.84 -2.66 -3.48
C ARG A 58 3.35 -2.47 -3.72
N ASP A 59 3.82 -2.55 -4.95
CA ASP A 59 5.18 -2.18 -5.30
C ASP A 59 5.31 -0.65 -5.35
N ARG A 60 5.97 -0.08 -4.35
CA ARG A 60 6.15 1.37 -4.19
C ARG A 60 7.13 1.98 -5.19
N THR A 61 7.83 1.16 -5.95
CA THR A 61 8.76 1.59 -6.98
C THR A 61 8.14 1.65 -8.37
N ASP A 62 7.05 0.90 -8.59
CA ASP A 62 6.27 0.92 -9.82
C ASP A 62 5.28 2.08 -9.84
N ASN A 63 5.74 3.20 -10.39
CA ASN A 63 4.97 4.44 -10.50
C ASN A 63 4.25 4.61 -11.85
N GLN A 64 4.00 3.53 -12.59
CA GLN A 64 3.21 3.57 -13.81
C GLN A 64 1.76 3.98 -13.49
N VAL A 65 1.13 4.74 -14.39
CA VAL A 65 -0.26 5.20 -14.24
C VAL A 65 -1.23 4.04 -13.98
N SER A 66 -1.01 2.90 -14.67
CA SER A 66 -1.81 1.67 -14.53
C SER A 66 -1.72 1.02 -13.13
N ASN A 67 -0.66 1.31 -12.39
CA ASN A 67 -0.44 0.79 -11.04
C ASN A 67 -0.87 1.77 -9.94
N LEU A 68 -1.28 2.98 -10.29
CA LEU A 68 -1.64 4.02 -9.33
C LEU A 68 -3.13 4.31 -9.34
N ARG A 69 -3.68 4.62 -8.18
CA ARG A 69 -5.05 5.10 -8.04
C ARG A 69 -5.17 6.06 -6.86
N TRP A 70 -6.11 7.00 -6.97
CA TRP A 70 -6.49 7.82 -5.83
C TRP A 70 -7.25 6.99 -4.81
N ALA A 71 -6.98 7.21 -3.55
CA ALA A 71 -7.58 6.48 -2.44
C ALA A 71 -7.85 7.42 -1.25
N THR A 72 -8.87 7.10 -0.48
CA THR A 72 -8.98 7.60 0.88
C THR A 72 -7.97 6.88 1.78
N ARG A 73 -7.67 7.43 2.94
CA ARG A 73 -6.81 6.77 3.93
C ARG A 73 -7.29 5.37 4.28
N SER A 74 -8.60 5.19 4.41
CA SER A 74 -9.21 3.89 4.72
C SER A 74 -9.04 2.88 3.60
N GLU A 75 -9.25 3.29 2.34
CA GLU A 75 -9.06 2.44 1.16
C GLU A 75 -7.60 2.01 1.02
N ASN A 76 -6.66 2.95 1.16
CA ASN A 76 -5.23 2.67 1.11
C ASN A 76 -4.81 1.65 2.19
N CYS A 77 -5.31 1.78 3.43
CA CYS A 77 -5.07 0.81 4.49
C CYS A 77 -5.64 -0.60 4.17
N ARG A 78 -6.70 -0.71 3.38
CA ARG A 78 -7.27 -2.02 2.99
C ARG A 78 -6.37 -2.79 2.02
N ASN A 79 -5.65 -2.08 1.16
CA ASN A 79 -4.66 -2.68 0.25
C ASN A 79 -3.36 -3.13 0.96
N MET A 80 -3.15 -2.76 2.22
CA MET A 80 -1.97 -3.21 2.97
C MET A 80 -1.97 -4.73 3.12
N GLY A 81 -0.79 -5.35 3.00
CA GLY A 81 -0.56 -6.76 3.26
C GLY A 81 -0.75 -7.14 4.74
N VAL A 82 -0.33 -8.34 5.08
CA VAL A 82 -0.31 -8.82 6.48
C VAL A 82 0.73 -8.02 7.26
N HIS A 83 0.36 -7.54 8.45
CA HIS A 83 1.30 -6.81 9.31
C HIS A 83 2.44 -7.73 9.76
N LYS A 84 3.66 -7.21 9.84
CA LYS A 84 4.87 -7.98 10.20
C LYS A 84 4.77 -8.69 11.54
N ASP A 85 4.01 -8.14 12.49
CA ASP A 85 3.80 -8.72 13.82
C ASP A 85 2.66 -9.78 13.84
N ASN A 86 2.04 -10.05 12.69
CA ASN A 86 1.02 -11.09 12.59
C ASN A 86 1.66 -12.46 12.48
N VAL A 87 1.85 -13.12 13.63
CA VAL A 87 2.51 -14.44 13.75
C VAL A 87 1.80 -15.53 12.94
N LEU A 88 0.48 -15.41 12.74
CA LEU A 88 -0.29 -16.38 11.96
C LEU A 88 -0.10 -16.23 10.45
N GLY A 89 0.31 -15.05 9.98
CA GLY A 89 0.40 -14.76 8.55
C GLY A 89 -0.96 -14.60 7.86
N PHE A 90 -2.06 -14.60 8.60
CA PHE A 90 -3.42 -14.48 8.06
C PHE A 90 -4.06 -13.15 8.46
N LYS A 91 -4.42 -12.35 7.45
CA LYS A 91 -5.11 -11.07 7.68
C LYS A 91 -6.52 -11.31 8.25
N GLY A 92 -6.89 -10.52 9.27
CA GLY A 92 -8.23 -10.60 9.88
C GLY A 92 -8.46 -11.78 10.82
N VAL A 93 -7.43 -12.60 11.08
CA VAL A 93 -7.48 -13.76 11.97
C VAL A 93 -6.68 -13.52 13.24
N SER A 94 -7.23 -13.93 14.37
CA SER A 94 -6.57 -13.88 15.68
C SER A 94 -6.77 -15.18 16.46
N ILE A 95 -5.79 -15.52 17.30
CA ILE A 95 -5.87 -16.69 18.20
C ILE A 95 -6.68 -16.31 19.44
N MET A 96 -7.57 -17.23 19.85
CA MET A 96 -8.36 -17.14 21.09
C MET A 96 -7.99 -18.29 22.01
N PRO A 97 -7.03 -18.11 22.92
CA PRO A 97 -6.62 -19.16 23.85
C PRO A 97 -7.77 -19.67 24.72
N GLY A 98 -7.74 -20.96 25.06
CA GLY A 98 -8.73 -21.57 25.98
C GLY A 98 -10.08 -21.94 25.35
N ARG A 99 -10.24 -21.80 24.02
CA ARG A 99 -11.46 -22.22 23.30
C ARG A 99 -11.23 -23.45 22.44
N ASN A 100 -12.27 -24.24 22.22
CA ASN A 100 -12.24 -25.37 21.30
C ASN A 100 -12.03 -24.88 19.85
N LYS A 101 -12.75 -23.83 19.43
CA LYS A 101 -12.48 -23.10 18.18
C LYS A 101 -11.54 -21.93 18.47
N LYS A 102 -10.26 -22.11 18.15
CA LYS A 102 -9.16 -21.24 18.57
C LYS A 102 -8.96 -20.00 17.71
N TYR A 103 -9.55 -19.96 16.51
CA TYR A 103 -9.28 -18.88 15.55
C TYR A 103 -10.54 -18.05 15.35
N LYS A 104 -10.41 -16.74 15.56
CA LYS A 104 -11.46 -15.75 15.37
C LYS A 104 -11.21 -15.00 14.08
N ALA A 105 -12.21 -14.96 13.19
CA ALA A 105 -12.20 -14.05 12.05
C ALA A 105 -12.98 -12.78 12.36
N GLN A 106 -12.42 -11.63 11.98
CA GLN A 106 -13.07 -10.33 12.10
C GLN A 106 -12.59 -9.37 11.01
N ILE A 107 -13.44 -8.43 10.61
CA ILE A 107 -13.11 -7.39 9.66
C ILE A 107 -13.54 -6.02 10.19
N TYR A 108 -12.69 -5.02 9.97
CA TYR A 108 -13.02 -3.63 10.29
C TYR A 108 -13.61 -2.95 9.06
N HIS A 109 -14.81 -2.39 9.22
CA HIS A 109 -15.50 -1.66 8.15
C HIS A 109 -16.33 -0.52 8.75
N ASN A 110 -16.23 0.67 8.17
CA ASN A 110 -17.00 1.86 8.55
C ASN A 110 -17.01 2.15 10.07
N GLY A 111 -15.83 2.13 10.69
CA GLY A 111 -15.69 2.45 12.12
C GLY A 111 -16.02 1.29 13.06
N ARG A 112 -16.39 0.10 12.56
CA ARG A 112 -16.83 -1.02 13.39
C ARG A 112 -16.09 -2.31 13.06
N ASN A 113 -15.88 -3.14 14.09
CA ASN A 113 -15.41 -4.51 13.92
C ASN A 113 -16.61 -5.43 13.70
N ILE A 114 -16.65 -6.11 12.57
CA ILE A 114 -17.64 -7.14 12.23
C ILE A 114 -17.02 -8.48 12.59
N HIS A 115 -17.66 -9.21 13.51
CA HIS A 115 -17.28 -10.56 13.89
C HIS A 115 -17.80 -11.55 12.86
N LEU A 116 -16.91 -12.41 12.31
CA LEU A 116 -17.24 -13.35 11.24
C LEU A 116 -17.37 -14.79 11.73
N GLY A 117 -16.91 -15.08 12.93
CA GLY A 117 -17.04 -16.40 13.54
C GLY A 117 -15.77 -16.89 14.24
N TYR A 118 -15.89 -18.10 14.79
CA TYR A 118 -14.80 -18.87 15.40
C TYR A 118 -14.60 -20.18 14.64
N PHE A 119 -13.35 -20.55 14.38
CA PHE A 119 -12.98 -21.65 13.51
C PHE A 119 -11.96 -22.57 14.18
N HIS A 120 -11.82 -23.78 13.66
CA HIS A 120 -10.86 -24.75 14.15
C HIS A 120 -9.46 -24.52 13.58
N THR A 121 -9.36 -24.01 12.34
CA THR A 121 -8.10 -23.71 11.66
C THR A 121 -8.01 -22.23 11.27
N PRO A 122 -6.81 -21.65 11.14
CA PRO A 122 -6.63 -20.30 10.71
C PRO A 122 -6.99 -20.11 9.21
N GLU A 123 -6.86 -21.17 8.41
CA GLU A 123 -7.21 -21.19 6.99
C GLU A 123 -8.72 -21.01 6.79
N GLU A 124 -9.56 -21.76 7.57
CA GLU A 124 -11.02 -21.60 7.56
C GLU A 124 -11.42 -20.17 7.95
N ALA A 125 -10.83 -19.65 9.03
CA ALA A 125 -11.07 -18.28 9.48
C ALA A 125 -10.71 -17.24 8.41
N HIS A 126 -9.58 -17.45 7.74
CA HIS A 126 -9.10 -16.55 6.69
C HIS A 126 -9.94 -16.62 5.42
N ALA A 127 -10.41 -17.80 5.02
CA ALA A 127 -11.30 -17.96 3.87
C ALA A 127 -12.59 -17.14 4.03
N VAL A 128 -13.18 -17.17 5.23
CA VAL A 128 -14.37 -16.37 5.53
C VAL A 128 -14.05 -14.88 5.57
N TYR A 129 -12.89 -14.49 6.10
CA TYR A 129 -12.41 -13.11 6.05
C TYR A 129 -12.25 -12.61 4.60
N ILE A 130 -11.59 -13.40 3.72
CA ILE A 130 -11.40 -13.06 2.31
C ILE A 130 -12.74 -12.82 1.62
N ALA A 131 -13.69 -13.74 1.77
CA ALA A 131 -15.00 -13.63 1.15
C ALA A 131 -15.69 -12.32 1.57
N LYS A 132 -15.69 -12.00 2.86
CA LYS A 132 -16.30 -10.76 3.39
C LYS A 132 -15.51 -9.51 2.99
N ALA A 133 -14.20 -9.59 2.93
CA ALA A 133 -13.36 -8.46 2.53
C ALA A 133 -13.53 -8.11 1.05
N ARG A 134 -13.68 -9.09 0.16
CA ARG A 134 -14.01 -8.85 -1.25
C ARG A 134 -15.37 -8.16 -1.40
N GLU A 135 -16.38 -8.62 -0.66
CA GLU A 135 -17.71 -8.00 -0.66
C GLU A 135 -17.68 -6.53 -0.22
N LEU A 136 -16.95 -6.22 0.87
CA LEU A 136 -16.98 -4.91 1.51
C LEU A 136 -15.98 -3.92 0.93
N HIS A 137 -14.87 -4.38 0.38
CA HIS A 137 -13.74 -3.53 -0.01
C HIS A 137 -13.51 -3.46 -1.53
N GLY A 138 -14.14 -4.36 -2.32
CA GLY A 138 -14.04 -4.37 -3.77
C GLY A 138 -12.59 -4.33 -4.26
N ASP A 139 -12.29 -3.43 -5.19
CA ASP A 139 -10.97 -3.30 -5.82
C ASP A 139 -9.82 -2.93 -4.86
N TYR A 140 -10.13 -2.39 -3.69
CA TYR A 140 -9.13 -2.06 -2.66
C TYR A 140 -8.78 -3.25 -1.75
N PHE A 141 -9.33 -4.42 -2.03
CA PHE A 141 -9.04 -5.61 -1.25
C PHE A 141 -7.70 -6.24 -1.66
N CYS A 142 -6.86 -6.53 -0.65
CA CYS A 142 -5.65 -7.33 -0.78
C CYS A 142 -5.78 -8.58 0.11
N GLU A 143 -5.63 -9.76 -0.49
CA GLU A 143 -5.73 -11.04 0.24
C GLU A 143 -4.69 -11.15 1.35
N GLY A 144 -3.52 -10.52 1.18
CA GLY A 144 -2.40 -10.73 2.07
C GLY A 144 -1.94 -12.19 1.98
N SER A 145 -1.18 -12.54 0.95
CA SER A 145 -0.68 -13.90 0.78
C SER A 145 0.27 -14.30 1.91
N ASN A 146 0.08 -15.51 2.46
CA ASN A 146 1.13 -16.22 3.15
C ASN A 146 2.30 -16.40 2.18
N GLY A 147 3.40 -15.71 2.37
CA GLY A 147 4.62 -15.99 1.64
C GLY A 147 5.31 -14.83 0.94
N SER A 148 4.70 -13.68 0.80
CA SER A 148 5.43 -12.47 0.41
C SER A 148 5.68 -11.61 1.64
N ARG A 149 6.69 -11.96 2.43
CA ARG A 149 7.45 -10.92 3.11
C ARG A 149 7.95 -10.06 1.97
N ASP A 150 7.54 -8.80 1.92
CA ASP A 150 8.19 -7.83 1.04
C ASP A 150 9.70 -8.02 1.30
N PRO A 151 10.53 -8.26 0.29
CA PRO A 151 11.94 -8.39 0.53
C PRO A 151 12.39 -7.08 1.18
N GLU A 152 12.72 -7.14 2.47
CA GLU A 152 13.42 -6.05 3.13
C GLU A 152 14.61 -5.72 2.23
N GLY A 153 14.72 -4.45 1.83
CA GLY A 153 15.74 -3.98 0.94
C GLY A 153 17.09 -4.53 1.36
N GLN A 154 17.55 -5.57 0.68
CA GLN A 154 18.95 -5.93 0.69
C GLN A 154 19.65 -4.82 -0.07
N GLY A 155 20.29 -3.95 0.70
CA GLY A 155 21.21 -2.97 0.18
C GLY A 155 22.29 -3.71 -0.62
N GLU A 156 22.14 -3.72 -1.93
CA GLU A 156 23.27 -4.02 -2.79
C GLU A 156 24.23 -2.85 -2.70
N THR A 157 25.30 -3.07 -1.94
CA THR A 157 26.50 -2.24 -1.98
C THR A 157 27.09 -2.38 -3.37
N PHE A 158 26.89 -1.38 -4.21
CA PHE A 158 27.71 -1.21 -5.40
C PHE A 158 29.10 -0.83 -4.94
N SER A 159 30.01 -1.79 -4.95
CA SER A 159 31.44 -1.56 -4.92
C SER A 159 31.92 -1.19 -6.32
N SER A 160 32.54 -0.01 -6.38
CA SER A 160 33.53 0.52 -7.32
C SER A 160 33.41 0.12 -8.77
#